data_1164f1555bba8f6e07fb84d93b8f8748
#
_entry.id   1164f1555bba8f6e07fb84d93b8f8748
#
_cell.length_a   1.000
_cell.length_b   1.000
_cell.length_c   1.000
_cell.angle_alpha   90.00
_cell.angle_beta   90.00
_cell.angle_gamma   90.00
#
_symmetry.space_group_name_H-M   'P 1'
#
loop_
_entity.id
_entity.type
_entity.pdbx_description
1 polymer ?
#
loop_
_entity_poly.entity_id
_entity_poly.type
_entity_poly.pdbx_seq_one_letter_code
_entity_poly.pdbx_strand_id
1 'polypeptide(L)'
;EALVKDHAGSFEAVPVLEDDDAAILFTSGSTGPAKGVVYTHGMFQAQVEALRGQYGFEPGEVDLACFPLFALFDVAFGMTSVFPVIDPSRPGRCDPARIAEALETFECTNAFGSPAIWRRVAPWCRKQGRWFPALKRVLVAGAPVSPELVEHVHGMLDRGEVYTPYGATESLPVCSITGREILALREKSEHGFGTCVGKPAPGIELAIVPVRDEPIERWDDALRCGP
;
A
#
# COMPACT_ATOMS: atom_id res chain seq x y z
N GLU A 1 -15.47 7.41 -23.91
CA GLU A 1 -15.01 7.20 -25.31
C GLU A 1 -15.09 8.51 -26.14
N ALA A 2 -16.11 9.36 -26.01
CA ALA A 2 -16.21 10.61 -26.77
C ALA A 2 -15.09 11.61 -26.39
N LEU A 3 -14.82 11.79 -25.10
CA LEU A 3 -13.76 12.70 -24.60
C LEU A 3 -12.35 12.30 -25.08
N VAL A 4 -12.09 11.02 -25.30
CA VAL A 4 -10.77 10.55 -25.78
C VAL A 4 -10.63 10.70 -27.29
N LYS A 5 -11.73 10.57 -28.06
CA LYS A 5 -11.71 10.69 -29.52
C LYS A 5 -11.45 12.14 -30.00
N ASP A 6 -11.94 13.12 -29.24
CA ASP A 6 -11.82 14.53 -29.63
C ASP A 6 -10.45 15.16 -29.24
N HIS A 7 -9.63 14.44 -28.46
CA HIS A 7 -8.34 14.91 -27.94
C HIS A 7 -7.17 13.98 -28.28
N ALA A 8 -7.18 13.34 -29.43
CA ALA A 8 -6.10 12.48 -29.93
C ALA A 8 -4.83 13.24 -30.37
N GLY A 9 -4.57 14.42 -29.80
CA GLY A 9 -3.39 15.24 -30.05
C GLY A 9 -2.23 14.89 -29.10
N SER A 10 -1.03 15.31 -29.47
CA SER A 10 0.14 15.25 -28.57
C SER A 10 -0.11 16.17 -27.37
N PHE A 11 -0.01 15.62 -26.17
CA PHE A 11 0.01 16.41 -24.93
C PHE A 11 1.44 16.89 -24.66
N GLU A 12 1.63 18.18 -24.55
CA GLU A 12 2.90 18.76 -24.12
C GLU A 12 2.86 18.93 -22.59
N ALA A 13 3.70 18.17 -21.89
CA ALA A 13 3.78 18.23 -20.44
C ALA A 13 4.35 19.60 -20.00
N VAL A 14 3.73 20.22 -19.02
CA VAL A 14 4.26 21.44 -18.40
C VAL A 14 5.54 21.06 -17.64
N PRO A 15 6.67 21.78 -17.85
CA PRO A 15 7.86 21.56 -17.05
C PRO A 15 7.59 21.84 -15.57
N VAL A 16 8.00 20.94 -14.70
CA VAL A 16 7.88 21.06 -13.24
C VAL A 16 9.25 20.84 -12.60
N LEU A 17 9.50 21.50 -11.48
CA LEU A 17 10.70 21.32 -10.66
C LEU A 17 10.40 20.33 -9.54
N GLU A 18 11.44 19.73 -8.99
CA GLU A 18 11.30 18.77 -7.87
C GLU A 18 10.64 19.41 -6.63
N ASP A 19 10.90 20.70 -6.39
CA ASP A 19 10.36 21.45 -5.25
C ASP A 19 8.97 22.07 -5.51
N ASP A 20 8.42 21.94 -6.72
CA ASP A 20 7.07 22.43 -7.02
C ASP A 20 6.03 21.58 -6.29
N ASP A 21 5.00 22.24 -5.72
CA ASP A 21 3.88 21.58 -5.07
C ASP A 21 3.08 20.72 -6.07
N ALA A 22 2.98 19.44 -5.81
CA ALA A 22 2.25 18.49 -6.65
C ALA A 22 0.85 18.19 -6.13
N ALA A 23 0.70 18.06 -4.80
CA ALA A 23 -0.57 17.74 -4.16
C ALA A 23 -0.61 18.14 -2.69
N ILE A 24 -1.82 18.32 -2.15
CA ILE A 24 -2.07 18.44 -0.71
C ILE A 24 -2.99 17.29 -0.32
N LEU A 25 -2.47 16.36 0.49
CA LEU A 25 -3.20 15.20 0.97
C LEU A 25 -3.63 15.42 2.43
N PHE A 26 -4.93 15.36 2.69
CA PHE A 26 -5.45 15.56 4.04
C PHE A 26 -5.48 14.26 4.83
N THR A 27 -4.94 14.32 6.06
CA THR A 27 -5.04 13.21 7.01
C THR A 27 -6.37 13.30 7.77
N SER A 28 -6.95 12.15 8.09
CA SER A 28 -8.21 12.08 8.85
C SER A 28 -8.10 12.53 10.31
N GLY A 29 -6.92 12.94 10.77
CA GLY A 29 -6.59 13.47 12.09
C GLY A 29 -7.36 12.83 13.26
N SER A 30 -6.73 11.95 14.03
CA SER A 30 -7.37 11.31 15.18
C SER A 30 -7.64 12.28 16.34
N THR A 31 -7.09 13.49 16.32
CA THR A 31 -7.05 14.40 17.47
C THR A 31 -7.36 15.87 17.15
N GLY A 32 -7.96 16.18 15.98
CA GLY A 32 -8.23 17.58 15.63
C GLY A 32 -8.68 17.76 14.18
N PRO A 33 -8.72 19.00 13.67
CA PRO A 33 -9.03 19.27 12.28
C PRO A 33 -8.03 18.57 11.36
N ALA A 34 -8.51 18.13 10.18
CA ALA A 34 -7.67 17.48 9.18
C ALA A 34 -6.46 18.36 8.84
N LYS A 35 -5.26 17.76 8.84
CA LYS A 35 -4.01 18.44 8.46
C LYS A 35 -3.68 18.11 7.00
N GLY A 36 -3.32 19.14 6.24
CA GLY A 36 -2.84 18.97 4.87
C GLY A 36 -1.34 18.66 4.86
N VAL A 37 -0.96 17.57 4.22
CA VAL A 37 0.44 17.23 3.92
C VAL A 37 0.74 17.69 2.51
N VAL A 38 1.69 18.59 2.36
CA VAL A 38 2.12 19.10 1.06
C VAL A 38 3.11 18.11 0.46
N TYR A 39 2.82 17.65 -0.75
CA TYR A 39 3.70 16.79 -1.53
C TYR A 39 4.30 17.57 -2.69
N THR A 40 5.60 17.50 -2.86
CA THR A 40 6.28 18.01 -4.05
C THR A 40 6.42 16.92 -5.12
N HIS A 41 6.74 17.33 -6.35
CA HIS A 41 7.04 16.36 -7.42
C HIS A 41 8.22 15.47 -7.09
N GLY A 42 9.27 16.02 -6.46
CA GLY A 42 10.42 15.24 -5.99
C GLY A 42 10.06 14.19 -4.93
N MET A 43 9.14 14.50 -3.99
CA MET A 43 8.64 13.51 -3.03
C MET A 43 7.94 12.35 -3.71
N PHE A 44 7.07 12.61 -4.70
CA PHE A 44 6.42 11.54 -5.45
C PHE A 44 7.44 10.69 -6.23
N GLN A 45 8.43 11.31 -6.86
CA GLN A 45 9.48 10.60 -7.56
C GLN A 45 10.28 9.69 -6.61
N ALA A 46 10.68 10.20 -5.46
CA ALA A 46 11.38 9.41 -4.44
C ALA A 46 10.54 8.22 -3.95
N GLN A 47 9.22 8.41 -3.77
CA GLN A 47 8.31 7.32 -3.41
C GLN A 47 8.20 6.26 -4.52
N VAL A 48 8.11 6.68 -5.79
CA VAL A 48 8.09 5.77 -6.93
C VAL A 48 9.35 4.90 -6.95
N GLU A 49 10.52 5.51 -6.75
CA GLU A 49 11.80 4.79 -6.70
C GLU A 49 11.86 3.81 -5.52
N ALA A 50 11.46 4.26 -4.33
CA ALA A 50 11.43 3.42 -3.13
C ALA A 50 10.48 2.22 -3.27
N LEU A 51 9.27 2.45 -3.78
CA LEU A 51 8.26 1.39 -4.00
C LEU A 51 8.72 0.40 -5.07
N ARG A 52 9.31 0.91 -6.17
CA ARG A 52 9.86 0.05 -7.23
C ARG A 52 11.01 -0.80 -6.70
N GLY A 53 11.92 -0.22 -5.94
CA GLY A 53 13.03 -0.94 -5.32
C GLY A 53 12.58 -1.98 -4.29
N GLN A 54 11.55 -1.65 -3.51
CA GLN A 54 11.01 -2.53 -2.45
C GLN A 54 10.21 -3.71 -3.00
N TYR A 55 9.38 -3.49 -4.03
CA TYR A 55 8.42 -4.49 -4.51
C TYR A 55 8.74 -5.03 -5.90
N GLY A 56 9.69 -4.43 -6.63
CA GLY A 56 10.06 -4.84 -7.97
C GLY A 56 8.92 -4.69 -8.98
N PHE A 57 8.18 -3.59 -8.91
CA PHE A 57 7.15 -3.28 -9.92
C PHE A 57 7.77 -3.04 -11.29
N GLU A 58 7.15 -3.62 -12.32
CA GLU A 58 7.63 -3.56 -13.70
C GLU A 58 6.55 -2.98 -14.64
N PRO A 59 6.95 -2.27 -15.69
CA PRO A 59 6.02 -1.84 -16.72
C PRO A 59 5.26 -3.00 -17.34
N GLY A 60 3.96 -2.76 -17.64
CA GLY A 60 3.07 -3.78 -18.23
C GLY A 60 2.41 -4.70 -17.20
N GLU A 61 2.74 -4.61 -15.93
CA GLU A 61 1.99 -5.28 -14.87
C GLU A 61 0.58 -4.67 -14.70
N VAL A 62 -0.33 -5.41 -14.08
CA VAL A 62 -1.72 -5.00 -13.86
C VAL A 62 -2.01 -5.00 -12.37
N ASP A 63 -2.43 -3.85 -11.82
CA ASP A 63 -2.81 -3.71 -10.41
C ASP A 63 -4.32 -3.63 -10.23
N LEU A 64 -4.86 -4.39 -9.28
CA LEU A 64 -6.21 -4.21 -8.76
C LEU A 64 -6.18 -3.15 -7.64
N ALA A 65 -6.40 -1.90 -8.00
CA ALA A 65 -6.37 -0.76 -7.11
C ALA A 65 -7.65 -0.63 -6.29
N CYS A 66 -7.78 -1.37 -5.18
CA CYS A 66 -8.92 -1.22 -4.27
C CYS A 66 -8.87 0.08 -3.44
N PHE A 67 -7.78 0.82 -3.52
CA PHE A 67 -7.64 2.16 -2.97
C PHE A 67 -7.21 3.11 -4.10
N PRO A 68 -8.11 3.96 -4.61
CA PRO A 68 -7.88 4.71 -5.85
C PRO A 68 -6.65 5.61 -5.85
N LEU A 69 -6.25 6.16 -4.70
CA LEU A 69 -5.05 7.01 -4.61
C LEU A 69 -3.76 6.24 -4.90
N PHE A 70 -3.73 4.94 -4.62
CA PHE A 70 -2.54 4.14 -4.92
C PHE A 70 -2.31 3.97 -6.42
N ALA A 71 -3.39 3.98 -7.22
CA ALA A 71 -3.30 3.92 -8.69
C ALA A 71 -2.54 5.10 -9.33
N LEU A 72 -2.31 6.19 -8.61
CA LEU A 72 -1.42 7.26 -9.09
C LEU A 72 0.00 6.76 -9.29
N PHE A 73 0.47 5.82 -8.46
CA PHE A 73 1.77 5.20 -8.60
C PHE A 73 1.83 4.23 -9.78
N ASP A 74 0.73 3.54 -10.10
CA ASP A 74 0.69 2.58 -11.22
C ASP A 74 1.06 3.25 -12.54
N VAL A 75 0.56 4.48 -12.77
CA VAL A 75 0.92 5.27 -13.96
C VAL A 75 2.42 5.52 -14.02
N ALA A 76 3.03 5.88 -12.89
CA ALA A 76 4.48 6.13 -12.81
C ALA A 76 5.31 4.84 -12.96
N PHE A 77 4.75 3.68 -12.61
CA PHE A 77 5.37 2.37 -12.85
C PHE A 77 5.20 1.87 -14.29
N GLY A 78 4.30 2.47 -15.08
CA GLY A 78 3.92 1.98 -16.40
C GLY A 78 3.00 0.76 -16.32
N MET A 79 2.22 0.65 -15.25
CA MET A 79 1.27 -0.42 -14.99
C MET A 79 -0.14 -0.03 -15.44
N THR A 80 -0.99 -1.03 -15.60
CA THR A 80 -2.43 -0.83 -15.82
C THR A 80 -3.17 -0.91 -14.50
N SER A 81 -3.97 0.11 -14.18
CA SER A 81 -4.83 0.12 -12.99
C SER A 81 -6.22 -0.42 -13.32
N VAL A 82 -6.67 -1.39 -12.55
CA VAL A 82 -8.03 -1.92 -12.56
C VAL A 82 -8.76 -1.44 -11.31
N PHE A 83 -9.82 -0.67 -11.50
CA PHE A 83 -10.67 -0.19 -10.41
C PHE A 83 -11.85 -1.14 -10.23
N PRO A 84 -11.91 -1.92 -9.14
CA PRO A 84 -13.05 -2.78 -8.89
C PRO A 84 -14.28 -1.96 -8.50
N VAL A 85 -15.47 -2.51 -8.75
CA VAL A 85 -16.73 -1.88 -8.34
C VAL A 85 -16.92 -2.04 -6.83
N ILE A 86 -16.40 -1.08 -6.08
CA ILE A 86 -16.50 -0.99 -4.62
C ILE A 86 -16.86 0.43 -4.20
N ASP A 87 -17.41 0.58 -3.01
CA ASP A 87 -17.51 1.87 -2.33
C ASP A 87 -16.23 2.09 -1.49
N PRO A 88 -15.32 3.01 -1.90
CA PRO A 88 -14.06 3.22 -1.19
C PRO A 88 -14.25 3.73 0.24
N SER A 89 -15.40 4.37 0.54
CA SER A 89 -15.73 4.83 1.90
C SER A 89 -16.16 3.69 2.83
N ARG A 90 -16.54 2.53 2.26
CA ARG A 90 -17.03 1.36 2.98
C ARG A 90 -16.37 0.07 2.48
N PRO A 91 -15.04 -0.03 2.50
CA PRO A 91 -14.29 -1.14 1.90
C PRO A 91 -14.70 -2.51 2.46
N GLY A 92 -15.07 -2.57 3.74
CA GLY A 92 -15.58 -3.80 4.37
C GLY A 92 -16.96 -4.27 3.86
N ARG A 93 -17.61 -3.55 2.96
CA ARG A 93 -18.88 -3.95 2.31
C ARG A 93 -18.71 -4.38 0.86
N CYS A 94 -17.46 -4.52 0.38
CA CYS A 94 -17.21 -5.00 -0.98
C CYS A 94 -17.87 -6.35 -1.24
N ASP A 95 -18.24 -6.59 -2.51
CA ASP A 95 -18.69 -7.90 -2.99
C ASP A 95 -17.46 -8.74 -3.37
N PRO A 96 -17.14 -9.82 -2.66
CA PRO A 96 -15.98 -10.66 -2.95
C PRO A 96 -16.01 -11.25 -4.37
N ALA A 97 -17.20 -11.56 -4.90
CA ALA A 97 -17.32 -12.14 -6.24
C ALA A 97 -16.83 -11.17 -7.31
N ARG A 98 -17.15 -9.88 -7.19
CA ARG A 98 -16.70 -8.83 -8.12
C ARG A 98 -15.21 -8.58 -8.06
N ILE A 99 -14.63 -8.66 -6.85
CA ILE A 99 -13.17 -8.54 -6.69
C ILE A 99 -12.47 -9.73 -7.36
N ALA A 100 -12.94 -10.95 -7.11
CA ALA A 100 -12.40 -12.16 -7.72
C ALA A 100 -12.56 -12.16 -9.26
N GLU A 101 -13.72 -11.73 -9.76
CA GLU A 101 -13.96 -11.57 -11.20
C GLU A 101 -12.98 -10.57 -11.84
N ALA A 102 -12.71 -9.44 -11.19
CA ALA A 102 -11.76 -8.46 -11.69
C ALA A 102 -10.33 -9.03 -11.71
N LEU A 103 -9.90 -9.72 -10.66
CA LEU A 103 -8.59 -10.37 -10.60
C LEU A 103 -8.39 -11.38 -11.74
N GLU A 104 -9.41 -12.18 -12.05
CA GLU A 104 -9.36 -13.19 -13.11
C GLU A 104 -9.46 -12.56 -14.51
N THR A 105 -10.43 -11.65 -14.72
CA THR A 105 -10.70 -11.07 -16.04
C THR A 105 -9.53 -10.27 -16.57
N PHE A 106 -8.85 -9.55 -15.70
CA PHE A 106 -7.72 -8.68 -16.07
C PHE A 106 -6.36 -9.33 -15.79
N GLU A 107 -6.35 -10.60 -15.36
CA GLU A 107 -5.13 -11.33 -15.01
C GLU A 107 -4.19 -10.48 -14.13
N CYS A 108 -4.76 -9.86 -13.08
CA CYS A 108 -4.04 -8.93 -12.24
C CYS A 108 -2.78 -9.58 -11.64
N THR A 109 -1.66 -8.92 -11.78
CA THR A 109 -0.36 -9.35 -11.22
C THR A 109 -0.10 -8.78 -9.85
N ASN A 110 -0.77 -7.68 -9.53
CA ASN A 110 -0.70 -6.99 -8.23
C ASN A 110 -2.11 -6.68 -7.73
N ALA A 111 -2.24 -6.52 -6.43
CA ALA A 111 -3.46 -6.01 -5.82
C ALA A 111 -3.12 -5.20 -4.57
N PHE A 112 -3.70 -4.00 -4.45
CA PHE A 112 -3.60 -3.17 -3.26
C PHE A 112 -4.95 -3.05 -2.58
N GLY A 113 -5.01 -3.32 -1.27
CA GLY A 113 -6.26 -3.18 -0.52
C GLY A 113 -6.09 -3.16 0.99
N SER A 114 -7.10 -2.65 1.68
CA SER A 114 -7.13 -2.64 3.15
C SER A 114 -7.40 -4.04 3.72
N PRO A 115 -7.03 -4.29 4.99
CA PRO A 115 -7.42 -5.52 5.70
C PRO A 115 -8.93 -5.77 5.69
N ALA A 116 -9.75 -4.72 5.67
CA ALA A 116 -11.21 -4.83 5.64
C ALA A 116 -11.73 -5.50 4.35
N ILE A 117 -11.08 -5.25 3.22
CA ILE A 117 -11.39 -5.90 1.93
C ILE A 117 -10.97 -7.36 1.99
N TRP A 118 -9.71 -7.62 2.32
CA TRP A 118 -9.16 -8.97 2.26
C TRP A 118 -9.77 -9.94 3.27
N ARG A 119 -10.22 -9.46 4.44
CA ARG A 119 -11.00 -10.27 5.40
C ARG A 119 -12.31 -10.78 4.81
N ARG A 120 -12.85 -10.14 3.78
CA ARG A 120 -14.06 -10.62 3.08
C ARG A 120 -13.71 -11.47 1.87
N VAL A 121 -12.73 -11.02 1.09
CA VAL A 121 -12.39 -11.64 -0.21
C VAL A 121 -11.69 -12.97 -0.01
N ALA A 122 -10.65 -13.03 0.83
CA ALA A 122 -9.81 -14.21 0.95
C ALA A 122 -10.55 -15.46 1.50
N PRO A 123 -11.35 -15.37 2.58
CA PRO A 123 -12.15 -16.51 3.03
C PRO A 123 -13.21 -16.92 2.01
N TRP A 124 -13.79 -15.96 1.29
CA TRP A 124 -14.78 -16.25 0.25
C TRP A 124 -14.12 -17.01 -0.91
N CYS A 125 -12.97 -16.55 -1.41
CA CYS A 125 -12.21 -17.24 -2.46
C CYS A 125 -11.86 -18.66 -2.06
N ARG A 126 -11.35 -18.85 -0.83
CA ARG A 126 -11.07 -20.17 -0.29
C ARG A 126 -12.30 -21.08 -0.30
N LYS A 127 -13.46 -20.57 0.13
CA LYS A 127 -14.73 -21.34 0.12
C LYS A 127 -15.17 -21.73 -1.29
N GLN A 128 -14.89 -20.86 -2.28
CA GLN A 128 -15.23 -21.11 -3.67
C GLN A 128 -14.16 -21.89 -4.44
N GLY A 129 -13.04 -22.24 -3.80
CA GLY A 129 -11.91 -22.88 -4.46
C GLY A 129 -11.23 -22.01 -5.51
N ARG A 130 -11.30 -20.68 -5.34
CA ARG A 130 -10.66 -19.73 -6.25
C ARG A 130 -9.27 -19.34 -5.79
N TRP A 131 -8.34 -19.29 -6.73
CA TRP A 131 -6.95 -18.89 -6.55
C TRP A 131 -6.47 -18.17 -7.80
N PHE A 132 -5.48 -17.31 -7.65
CA PHE A 132 -5.06 -16.37 -8.68
C PHE A 132 -3.57 -16.57 -9.00
N PRO A 133 -3.22 -17.42 -9.97
CA PRO A 133 -1.82 -17.74 -10.27
C PRO A 133 -1.05 -16.57 -10.88
N ALA A 134 -1.74 -15.60 -11.48
CA ALA A 134 -1.11 -14.40 -12.02
C ALA A 134 -0.63 -13.42 -10.93
N LEU A 135 -1.27 -13.44 -9.73
CA LEU A 135 -0.91 -12.53 -8.65
C LEU A 135 0.49 -12.82 -8.11
N LYS A 136 1.39 -11.88 -8.32
CA LYS A 136 2.76 -11.87 -7.80
C LYS A 136 2.83 -11.22 -6.41
N ARG A 137 2.01 -10.19 -6.19
CA ARG A 137 2.02 -9.36 -4.97
C ARG A 137 0.62 -8.98 -4.53
N VAL A 138 0.38 -9.06 -3.23
CA VAL A 138 -0.80 -8.46 -2.59
C VAL A 138 -0.30 -7.53 -1.49
N LEU A 139 -0.52 -6.23 -1.66
CA LEU A 139 -0.18 -5.21 -0.66
C LEU A 139 -1.40 -4.97 0.23
N VAL A 140 -1.23 -5.18 1.52
CA VAL A 140 -2.28 -5.01 2.53
C VAL A 140 -1.86 -3.92 3.50
N ALA A 141 -2.54 -2.76 3.47
CA ALA A 141 -2.16 -1.59 4.25
C ALA A 141 -3.36 -0.81 4.81
N GLY A 142 -3.08 0.19 5.63
CA GLY A 142 -4.06 1.09 6.24
C GLY A 142 -4.57 0.67 7.62
N ALA A 143 -4.24 -0.53 8.09
CA ALA A 143 -4.50 -1.01 9.45
C ALA A 143 -3.60 -2.22 9.75
N PRO A 144 -3.46 -2.64 11.02
CA PRO A 144 -2.72 -3.83 11.40
C PRO A 144 -3.23 -5.10 10.69
N VAL A 145 -2.31 -5.93 10.21
CA VAL A 145 -2.57 -7.18 9.48
C VAL A 145 -2.26 -8.35 10.38
N SER A 146 -3.27 -9.19 10.67
CA SER A 146 -3.09 -10.37 11.51
C SER A 146 -2.46 -11.54 10.72
N PRO A 147 -1.71 -12.44 11.39
CA PRO A 147 -1.19 -13.66 10.77
C PRO A 147 -2.29 -14.50 10.10
N GLU A 148 -3.48 -14.60 10.70
CA GLU A 148 -4.62 -15.30 10.13
C GLU A 148 -5.06 -14.71 8.78
N LEU A 149 -5.12 -13.38 8.68
CA LEU A 149 -5.44 -12.73 7.41
C LEU A 149 -4.38 -13.02 6.34
N VAL A 150 -3.11 -12.99 6.73
CA VAL A 150 -2.00 -13.35 5.83
C VAL A 150 -2.16 -14.77 5.30
N GLU A 151 -2.47 -15.75 6.15
CA GLU A 151 -2.72 -17.13 5.72
C GLU A 151 -3.86 -17.24 4.71
N HIS A 152 -4.95 -16.52 4.96
CA HIS A 152 -6.09 -16.53 4.05
C HIS A 152 -5.71 -15.91 2.69
N VAL A 153 -4.97 -14.81 2.67
CA VAL A 153 -4.53 -14.18 1.43
C VAL A 153 -3.51 -15.05 0.70
N HIS A 154 -2.54 -15.63 1.40
CA HIS A 154 -1.61 -16.59 0.80
C HIS A 154 -2.32 -17.78 0.14
N GLY A 155 -3.42 -18.24 0.74
CA GLY A 155 -4.24 -19.32 0.17
C GLY A 155 -4.89 -19.00 -1.18
N MET A 156 -4.85 -17.75 -1.64
CA MET A 156 -5.31 -17.33 -2.96
C MET A 156 -4.18 -17.24 -4.01
N LEU A 157 -2.93 -17.35 -3.57
CA LEU A 157 -1.74 -17.15 -4.39
C LEU A 157 -1.10 -18.50 -4.74
N ASP A 158 -0.46 -18.60 -5.91
CA ASP A 158 0.39 -19.75 -6.27
C ASP A 158 1.84 -19.54 -5.79
N ARG A 159 2.49 -18.53 -6.35
CA ARG A 159 3.89 -18.18 -6.03
C ARG A 159 4.07 -16.74 -5.54
N GLY A 160 2.96 -16.02 -5.43
CA GLY A 160 2.95 -14.64 -5.00
C GLY A 160 3.29 -14.45 -3.52
N GLU A 161 3.50 -13.21 -3.13
CA GLU A 161 3.80 -12.82 -1.75
C GLU A 161 2.82 -11.75 -1.27
N VAL A 162 2.51 -11.81 0.02
CA VAL A 162 1.77 -10.75 0.73
C VAL A 162 2.77 -9.78 1.32
N TYR A 163 2.54 -8.50 1.12
CA TYR A 163 3.35 -7.45 1.72
C TYR A 163 2.48 -6.56 2.60
N THR A 164 3.00 -6.16 3.75
CA THR A 164 2.33 -5.18 4.60
C THR A 164 3.21 -3.95 4.77
N PRO A 165 3.04 -2.95 3.88
CA PRO A 165 3.72 -1.68 4.04
C PRO A 165 3.18 -0.93 5.26
N TYR A 166 4.10 -0.35 6.04
CA TYR A 166 3.83 0.57 7.12
C TYR A 166 4.28 1.97 6.72
N GLY A 167 3.44 2.94 7.00
CA GLY A 167 3.72 4.34 6.73
C GLY A 167 2.54 5.22 7.11
N ALA A 168 2.69 6.49 6.86
CA ALA A 168 1.68 7.51 7.07
C ALA A 168 1.65 8.44 5.85
N THR A 169 0.64 9.32 5.77
CA THR A 169 0.56 10.31 4.69
C THR A 169 1.83 11.17 4.65
N GLU A 170 2.46 11.42 5.79
CA GLU A 170 3.68 12.20 5.91
C GLU A 170 4.94 11.47 5.42
N SER A 171 4.92 10.13 5.38
CA SER A 171 6.05 9.31 4.91
C SER A 171 5.58 7.92 4.53
N LEU A 172 5.76 7.54 3.26
CA LEU A 172 5.36 6.24 2.70
C LEU A 172 6.31 5.84 1.55
N PRO A 173 6.83 4.60 1.54
CA PRO A 173 6.82 3.61 2.63
C PRO A 173 7.82 3.96 3.73
N VAL A 174 7.53 3.63 4.99
CA VAL A 174 8.50 3.71 6.09
C VAL A 174 9.15 2.36 6.30
N CYS A 175 8.35 1.31 6.50
CA CYS A 175 8.79 -0.06 6.65
C CYS A 175 7.95 -0.99 5.77
N SER A 176 8.46 -2.19 5.55
CA SER A 176 7.68 -3.26 4.93
C SER A 176 8.09 -4.62 5.51
N ILE A 177 7.12 -5.52 5.58
CA ILE A 177 7.30 -6.92 6.01
C ILE A 177 6.55 -7.83 5.06
N THR A 178 7.10 -9.02 4.80
CA THR A 178 6.42 -10.05 4.02
C THR A 178 5.46 -10.85 4.87
N GLY A 179 4.47 -11.46 4.22
CA GLY A 179 3.54 -12.34 4.89
C GLY A 179 4.23 -13.55 5.52
N ARG A 180 5.27 -14.09 4.89
CA ARG A 180 6.08 -15.18 5.45
C ARG A 180 6.77 -14.78 6.75
N GLU A 181 7.33 -13.58 6.81
CA GLU A 181 7.94 -13.06 8.04
C GLU A 181 6.89 -12.85 9.14
N ILE A 182 5.69 -12.33 8.79
CA ILE A 182 4.58 -12.20 9.75
C ILE A 182 4.20 -13.56 10.34
N LEU A 183 4.08 -14.59 9.50
CA LEU A 183 3.74 -15.94 9.95
C LEU A 183 4.82 -16.54 10.85
N ALA A 184 6.09 -16.29 10.54
CA ALA A 184 7.22 -16.71 11.37
C ALA A 184 7.26 -16.02 12.75
N LEU A 185 6.68 -14.82 12.85
CA LEU A 185 6.63 -14.02 14.08
C LEU A 185 5.31 -14.18 14.86
N ARG A 186 4.41 -15.08 14.43
CA ARG A 186 3.08 -15.26 15.02
C ARG A 186 3.11 -15.39 16.55
N GLU A 187 3.93 -16.31 17.07
CA GLU A 187 4.03 -16.54 18.51
C GLU A 187 4.41 -15.28 19.29
N LYS A 188 5.34 -14.48 18.76
CA LYS A 188 5.74 -13.22 19.40
C LYS A 188 4.57 -12.22 19.45
N SER A 189 3.83 -12.11 18.35
CA SER A 189 2.68 -11.23 18.28
C SER A 189 1.57 -11.65 19.25
N GLU A 190 1.30 -12.97 19.36
CA GLU A 190 0.32 -13.53 20.28
C GLU A 190 0.73 -13.37 21.76
N HIS A 191 2.04 -13.35 22.06
CA HIS A 191 2.55 -13.07 23.41
C HIS A 191 2.65 -11.58 23.76
N GLY A 192 2.07 -10.70 22.94
CA GLY A 192 1.94 -9.27 23.28
C GLY A 192 3.14 -8.41 22.91
N PHE A 193 4.10 -8.89 22.11
CA PHE A 193 5.20 -8.06 21.60
C PHE A 193 4.78 -7.03 20.55
N GLY A 194 3.49 -6.99 20.21
CA GLY A 194 2.94 -6.08 19.23
C GLY A 194 3.03 -6.61 17.79
N THR A 195 2.68 -5.75 16.85
CA THR A 195 2.72 -6.09 15.41
C THR A 195 4.05 -5.65 14.83
N CYS A 196 4.84 -6.60 14.33
CA CYS A 196 6.06 -6.26 13.60
C CYS A 196 5.72 -5.60 12.26
N VAL A 197 6.33 -4.45 11.99
CA VAL A 197 6.15 -3.70 10.74
C VAL A 197 7.31 -3.90 9.74
N GLY A 198 8.25 -4.77 10.09
CA GLY A 198 9.36 -5.15 9.22
C GLY A 198 10.57 -4.24 9.34
N LYS A 199 11.27 -4.08 8.21
CA LYS A 199 12.50 -3.30 8.12
C LYS A 199 12.24 -1.97 7.42
N PRO A 200 13.05 -0.93 7.71
CA PRO A 200 12.99 0.33 6.97
C PRO A 200 13.10 0.10 5.46
N ALA A 201 12.32 0.85 4.70
CA ALA A 201 12.45 0.87 3.24
C ALA A 201 13.82 1.44 2.82
N PRO A 202 14.31 1.13 1.61
CA PRO A 202 15.58 1.67 1.14
C PRO A 202 15.61 3.21 1.22
N GLY A 203 16.68 3.75 1.81
CA GLY A 203 16.86 5.19 2.00
C GLY A 203 16.13 5.79 3.19
N ILE A 204 15.37 5.00 3.96
CA ILE A 204 14.69 5.47 5.18
C ILE A 204 15.57 5.22 6.41
N GLU A 205 15.82 6.29 7.16
CA GLU A 205 16.41 6.20 8.49
C GLU A 205 15.28 6.18 9.54
N LEU A 206 15.30 5.16 10.39
CA LEU A 206 14.32 4.97 11.46
C LEU A 206 15.00 4.98 12.81
N ALA A 207 14.41 5.70 13.76
CA ALA A 207 14.84 5.66 15.14
C ALA A 207 13.64 5.52 16.08
N ILE A 208 13.82 4.74 17.13
CA ILE A 208 12.84 4.62 18.21
C ILE A 208 13.28 5.55 19.34
N VAL A 209 12.35 6.34 19.83
CA VAL A 209 12.57 7.29 20.92
C VAL A 209 11.63 6.97 22.09
N PRO A 210 11.99 7.33 23.33
CA PRO A 210 11.10 7.19 24.47
C PRO A 210 9.82 8.01 24.28
N VAL A 211 8.69 7.51 24.76
CA VAL A 211 7.46 8.29 24.84
C VAL A 211 7.66 9.43 25.83
N ARG A 212 7.35 10.66 25.42
CA ARG A 212 7.52 11.87 26.21
C ARG A 212 6.46 12.91 25.85
N ASP A 213 6.11 13.79 26.79
CA ASP A 213 5.09 14.83 26.58
C ASP A 213 5.68 16.07 25.91
N GLU A 214 6.98 16.35 26.14
CA GLU A 214 7.65 17.52 25.55
C GLU A 214 8.04 17.23 24.10
N PRO A 215 7.89 18.22 23.19
CA PRO A 215 8.34 18.09 21.82
C PRO A 215 9.85 17.90 21.72
N ILE A 216 10.28 17.13 20.74
CA ILE A 216 11.69 17.01 20.37
C ILE A 216 11.99 18.11 19.36
N GLU A 217 12.58 19.21 19.82
CA GLU A 217 12.89 20.38 18.95
C GLU A 217 14.08 20.11 18.03
N ARG A 218 15.04 19.30 18.48
CA ARG A 218 16.22 18.92 17.71
C ARG A 218 16.52 17.46 17.92
N TRP A 219 16.94 16.80 16.87
CA TRP A 219 17.41 15.43 16.96
C TRP A 219 18.75 15.37 17.74
N ASP A 220 18.83 14.42 18.66
CA ASP A 220 20.04 14.04 19.37
C ASP A 220 20.07 12.50 19.43
N ASP A 221 21.20 11.90 19.08
CA ASP A 221 21.36 10.45 19.12
C ASP A 221 21.18 9.86 20.54
N ALA A 222 21.36 10.65 21.57
CA ALA A 222 21.06 10.30 22.97
C ALA A 222 19.56 10.04 23.21
N LEU A 223 18.66 10.51 22.33
CA LEU A 223 17.22 10.24 22.37
C LEU A 223 16.86 8.86 21.82
N ARG A 224 17.77 8.20 21.12
CA ARG A 224 17.51 6.89 20.53
C ARG A 224 17.44 5.82 21.63
N CYS A 225 16.33 5.07 21.65
CA CYS A 225 16.28 3.84 22.45
C CYS A 225 17.33 2.86 21.92
N GLY A 226 18.01 2.18 22.83
CA GLY A 226 18.90 1.09 22.47
C GLY A 226 18.13 -0.07 21.80
N PRO A 227 18.87 -1.02 21.18
CA PRO A 227 18.29 -2.21 20.58
C PRO A 227 17.60 -3.10 21.58
#